data_c9d8c3a97e143aaac97cff95a872cda1
#
_entry.id   c9d8c3a97e143aaac97cff95a872cda1
#
_cell.length_a   1.000
_cell.length_b   1.000
_cell.length_c   1.000
_cell.angle_alpha   90.00
_cell.angle_beta   90.00
_cell.angle_gamma   90.00
#
_symmetry.space_group_name_H-M   'P 1'
#
loop_
_entity.id
_entity.type
_entity.pdbx_description
1 polymer ?
#
loop_
_entity_poly.entity_id
_entity_poly.type
_entity_poly.pdbx_seq_one_letter_code
_entity_poly.pdbx_strand_id
1 'polypeptide(L)' 'MTTATAVKLDRSLVDSARIYGEASHRSTPKQIEHWATIGRIVEQNPDLPYDFIVGLMQARAQVKAGDVSEYTFG' A
#
# COMPACT_ATOMS: atom_id res chain seq x y z
N MET A 1 4.45 -15.35 10.55
CA MET A 1 3.23 -15.18 9.86
C MET A 1 2.20 -14.35 10.62
N THR A 2 1.53 -13.48 9.95
CA THR A 2 0.57 -12.63 10.63
C THR A 2 -0.83 -13.22 10.61
N THR A 3 -1.57 -12.96 11.66
CA THR A 3 -2.93 -13.38 11.79
C THR A 3 -3.84 -12.24 11.40
N ALA A 4 -4.82 -12.53 10.56
CA ALA A 4 -5.77 -11.50 10.16
C ALA A 4 -6.64 -11.12 11.35
N THR A 5 -6.97 -9.85 11.43
CA THR A 5 -7.78 -9.31 12.51
C THR A 5 -8.95 -8.55 11.92
N ALA A 6 -10.13 -8.74 12.47
CA ALA A 6 -11.31 -7.99 12.05
C ALA A 6 -11.31 -6.61 12.71
N VAL A 7 -11.60 -5.60 11.90
CA VAL A 7 -11.63 -4.21 12.37
C VAL A 7 -12.92 -3.59 11.84
N LYS A 8 -13.61 -2.84 12.70
CA LYS A 8 -14.79 -2.11 12.28
C LYS A 8 -14.39 -0.77 11.71
N LEU A 9 -14.89 -0.47 10.53
CA LEU A 9 -14.55 0.75 9.81
C LEU A 9 -15.82 1.47 9.40
N ASP A 10 -15.68 2.78 9.21
CA ASP A 10 -16.77 3.59 8.71
C ASP A 10 -17.17 3.13 7.31
N ARG A 11 -18.48 3.07 7.06
CA ARG A 11 -18.97 2.57 5.78
C ARG A 11 -18.49 3.41 4.60
N SER A 12 -18.47 4.73 4.76
CA SER A 12 -18.05 5.58 3.65
C SER A 12 -16.59 5.34 3.28
N LEU A 13 -15.76 5.05 4.26
CA LEU A 13 -14.37 4.71 4.00
C LEU A 13 -14.26 3.40 3.24
N VAL A 14 -15.04 2.41 3.64
CA VAL A 14 -15.05 1.11 2.98
C VAL A 14 -15.53 1.24 1.54
N ASP A 15 -16.59 2.03 1.33
CA ASP A 15 -17.11 2.26 -0.02
C ASP A 15 -16.07 2.92 -0.92
N SER A 16 -15.37 3.92 -0.39
CA SER A 16 -14.30 4.56 -1.14
C SER A 16 -13.18 3.57 -1.47
N ALA A 17 -12.86 2.72 -0.51
CA ALA A 17 -11.81 1.73 -0.73
C ALA A 17 -12.19 0.75 -1.81
N ARG A 18 -13.48 0.39 -1.89
CA ARG A 18 -13.94 -0.51 -2.95
C ARG A 18 -13.72 0.14 -4.33
N ILE A 19 -14.10 1.39 -4.45
CA ILE A 19 -14.00 2.09 -5.73
C ILE A 19 -12.52 2.25 -6.13
N TYR A 20 -11.71 2.76 -5.22
CA TYR A 20 -10.29 2.98 -5.53
C TYR A 20 -9.55 1.67 -5.69
N GLY A 21 -9.97 0.65 -4.97
CA GLY A 21 -9.36 -0.67 -5.10
C GLY A 21 -9.60 -1.24 -6.49
N GLU A 22 -10.82 -1.13 -6.98
CA GLU A 22 -11.12 -1.62 -8.33
C GLU A 22 -10.26 -0.91 -9.37
N ALA A 23 -10.12 0.40 -9.24
CA ALA A 23 -9.30 1.16 -10.18
C ALA A 23 -7.83 0.77 -10.12
N SER A 24 -7.36 0.30 -8.98
CA SER A 24 -5.96 -0.06 -8.77
C SER A 24 -5.73 -1.56 -8.79
N HIS A 25 -6.73 -2.33 -9.13
CA HIS A 25 -6.64 -3.81 -9.14
C HIS A 25 -6.31 -4.37 -7.76
N ARG A 26 -6.89 -3.77 -6.71
CA ARG A 26 -6.75 -4.24 -5.34
C ARG A 26 -8.11 -4.62 -4.80
N SER A 27 -8.15 -5.63 -3.95
CA SER A 27 -9.37 -5.92 -3.19
C SER A 27 -9.62 -4.78 -2.20
N THR A 28 -10.84 -4.69 -1.70
CA THR A 28 -11.19 -3.66 -0.73
C THR A 28 -10.28 -3.71 0.51
N PRO A 29 -10.07 -4.86 1.15
CA PRO A 29 -9.16 -4.90 2.29
C PRO A 29 -7.75 -4.49 1.93
N LYS A 30 -7.26 -4.87 0.77
CA LYS A 30 -5.90 -4.51 0.37
C LYS A 30 -5.77 -3.02 0.11
N GLN A 31 -6.81 -2.40 -0.42
CA GLN A 31 -6.81 -0.96 -0.61
C GLN A 31 -6.75 -0.24 0.72
N ILE A 32 -7.50 -0.72 1.71
CA ILE A 32 -7.47 -0.13 3.04
C ILE A 32 -6.10 -0.31 3.68
N GLU A 33 -5.50 -1.49 3.55
CA GLU A 33 -4.15 -1.72 4.06
C GLU A 33 -3.13 -0.78 3.41
N HIS A 34 -3.29 -0.55 2.12
CA HIS A 34 -2.43 0.36 1.39
C HIS A 34 -2.52 1.78 1.96
N TRP A 35 -3.75 2.28 2.14
CA TRP A 35 -3.94 3.60 2.70
C TRP A 35 -3.42 3.69 4.13
N ALA A 36 -3.67 2.65 4.93
CA ALA A 36 -3.22 2.63 6.31
C ALA A 36 -1.69 2.65 6.38
N THR A 37 -1.05 1.92 5.50
CA THR A 37 0.41 1.87 5.47
C THR A 37 0.98 3.24 5.12
N ILE A 38 0.43 3.89 4.09
CA ILE A 38 0.89 5.22 3.71
C ILE A 38 0.65 6.20 4.86
N GLY A 39 -0.54 6.16 5.44
CA GLY A 39 -0.87 7.07 6.53
C GLY A 39 0.05 6.91 7.72
N ARG A 40 0.37 5.67 8.07
CA ARG A 40 1.29 5.41 9.18
C ARG A 40 2.67 5.99 8.88
N ILE A 41 3.15 5.77 7.67
CA ILE A 41 4.47 6.28 7.30
C ILE A 41 4.49 7.81 7.33
N VAL A 42 3.44 8.43 6.81
CA VAL A 42 3.34 9.89 6.80
C VAL A 42 3.32 10.44 8.22
N GLU A 43 2.54 9.82 9.10
CA GLU A 43 2.47 10.31 10.48
C GLU A 43 3.77 10.14 11.23
N GLN A 44 4.50 9.06 10.95
CA GLN A 44 5.76 8.80 11.63
C GLN A 44 6.92 9.60 11.02
N ASN A 45 6.74 10.14 9.83
CA ASN A 45 7.79 10.87 9.12
C ASN A 45 7.22 12.12 8.48
N PRO A 46 6.78 13.09 9.29
CA PRO A 46 6.06 14.25 8.76
C PRO A 46 6.88 15.13 7.82
N ASP A 47 8.20 15.02 7.85
CA ASP A 47 9.05 15.80 6.94
C ASP A 47 9.26 15.13 5.59
N LEU A 48 8.81 13.90 5.39
CA LEU A 48 8.99 13.24 4.10
C LEU A 48 7.83 13.59 3.17
N PRO A 49 8.12 13.98 1.94
CA PRO A 49 7.06 14.26 0.98
C PRO A 49 6.31 12.99 0.60
N TYR A 50 5.05 13.15 0.27
CA TYR A 50 4.21 12.03 -0.14
C TYR A 50 4.83 11.29 -1.33
N ASP A 51 5.31 12.01 -2.33
CA ASP A 51 5.88 11.38 -3.52
C ASP A 51 7.08 10.50 -3.19
N PHE A 52 7.88 10.93 -2.23
CA PHE A 52 9.03 10.14 -1.79
C PHE A 52 8.58 8.84 -1.16
N ILE A 53 7.54 8.91 -0.33
CA ILE A 53 7.01 7.73 0.36
C ILE A 53 6.45 6.75 -0.65
N VAL A 54 5.68 7.22 -1.62
CA VAL A 54 5.11 6.37 -2.65
C VAL A 54 6.21 5.73 -3.47
N GLY A 55 7.26 6.49 -3.79
CA GLY A 55 8.40 5.95 -4.53
C GLY A 55 9.09 4.82 -3.80
N LEU A 56 9.27 4.98 -2.48
CA LEU A 56 9.85 3.92 -1.68
C LEU A 56 9.00 2.66 -1.68
N MET A 57 7.69 2.83 -1.58
CA MET A 57 6.80 1.67 -1.58
C MET A 57 6.81 0.95 -2.91
N GLN A 58 6.90 1.68 -4.00
CA GLN A 58 6.97 1.07 -5.32
C GLN A 58 8.28 0.31 -5.51
N ALA A 59 9.38 0.89 -5.08
CA ALA A 59 10.66 0.22 -5.18
C ALA A 59 10.67 -1.06 -4.36
N ARG A 60 10.08 -1.02 -3.18
CA ARG A 60 10.01 -2.19 -2.32
C ARG A 60 9.16 -3.29 -2.95
N ALA A 61 8.06 -2.90 -3.58
CA ALA A 61 7.19 -3.86 -4.22
C ALA A 61 7.90 -4.54 -5.40
N GLN A 62 8.69 -3.78 -6.15
CA GLN A 62 9.44 -4.35 -7.26
C GLN A 62 10.46 -5.36 -6.78
N VAL A 63 11.14 -5.05 -5.70
CA VAL A 63 12.10 -5.99 -5.13
C VAL A 63 11.39 -7.27 -4.69
N LYS A 64 10.26 -7.13 -4.04
CA LYS A 64 9.50 -8.29 -3.58
C LYS A 64 8.98 -9.13 -4.74
N ALA A 65 8.68 -8.49 -5.84
CA ALA A 65 8.17 -9.21 -7.00
C ALA A 65 9.28 -9.93 -7.77
N GLY A 66 10.52 -9.72 -7.39
CA GLY A 66 11.63 -10.38 -8.03
C GLY A 66 12.14 -9.67 -9.26
N ASP A 67 11.74 -8.44 -9.47
CA ASP A 67 12.19 -7.67 -10.61
C ASP A 67 13.68 -7.52 -10.64
N VAL A 68 14.28 -7.47 -9.46
CA VAL A 68 15.71 -7.29 -9.34
C VAL A 68 16.47 -8.40 -10.05
N SER A 69 15.95 -9.60 -9.96
CA SER A 69 16.65 -10.73 -10.55
C SER A 69 16.75 -10.63 -12.06
N GLU A 70 15.90 -9.86 -12.67
CA GLU A 70 15.92 -9.72 -14.11
C GLU A 70 17.03 -8.85 -14.59
N TYR A 71 17.58 -8.05 -13.73
CA TYR A 71 18.65 -7.16 -14.12
C TYR A 71 20.00 -7.79 -14.04
N THR A 72 20.09 -8.92 -13.41
CA THR A 72 21.37 -9.52 -13.19
C THR A 72 22.01 -10.01 -14.45
N PHE A 73 21.21 -10.29 -15.45
CA PHE A 73 21.79 -10.76 -16.68
C PHE A 73 21.75 -9.67 -17.73
N GLY A 74 21.36 -8.56 -17.32
CA GLY A 74 21.43 -7.32 -18.05
C GLY A 74 21.09 -7.27 -19.36
#